data_6b435a0cb087913765f1324f9fe88c59
#
_entry.id   6b435a0cb087913765f1324f9fe88c59
#
_cell.length_a   1.000
_cell.length_b   1.000
_cell.length_c   1.000
_cell.angle_alpha   90.00
_cell.angle_beta   90.00
_cell.angle_gamma   90.00
#
_symmetry.space_group_name_H-M   'P 1'
#
loop_
_entity.id
_entity.type
_entity.pdbx_description
1 polymer ?
#
loop_
_entity_poly.entity_id
_entity_poly.type
_entity_poly.pdbx_seq_one_letter_code
_entity_poly.pdbx_strand_id
1 'polypeptide(L)'
;MPTARTKSKALPRADFPEQVGVSSKAISELLDDFERSGIELHSIMILRHGKVAFETWRDPYAPDIPHTMYSVSKSFTSIAIGFAIDEGLLTLDTKVIDIFPEYRPQKYDENLEKLTV
;
A
#
# COMPACT_ATOMS: atom_id res chain seq x y z
N MET A 1 26.79 -0.35 7.89
CA MET A 1 27.05 -1.15 6.66
C MET A 1 25.70 -1.38 5.99
N PRO A 2 25.50 -1.08 4.70
CA PRO A 2 24.23 -1.37 4.07
C PRO A 2 24.10 -2.90 3.96
N THR A 3 23.09 -3.44 4.65
CA THR A 3 22.66 -4.83 4.49
C THR A 3 22.25 -5.07 3.04
N ALA A 4 22.79 -6.13 2.45
CA ALA A 4 22.46 -6.53 1.08
C ALA A 4 20.94 -6.61 0.93
N ARG A 5 20.39 -5.77 0.04
CA ARG A 5 18.97 -5.85 -0.35
C ARG A 5 18.70 -7.27 -0.85
N THR A 6 18.04 -8.05 -0.04
CA THR A 6 17.48 -9.34 -0.50
C THR A 6 16.56 -9.01 -1.69
N LYS A 7 16.82 -9.61 -2.85
CA LYS A 7 15.90 -9.47 -3.99
C LYS A 7 14.52 -9.92 -3.52
N SER A 8 13.53 -9.04 -3.57
CA SER A 8 12.13 -9.37 -3.31
C SER A 8 11.75 -10.54 -4.19
N LYS A 9 11.30 -11.64 -3.59
CA LYS A 9 10.71 -12.73 -4.36
C LYS A 9 9.35 -12.27 -4.88
N ALA A 10 9.05 -12.56 -6.13
CA ALA A 10 7.71 -12.36 -6.67
C ALA A 10 6.68 -13.07 -5.78
N LEU A 11 5.50 -12.47 -5.64
CA LEU A 11 4.41 -13.09 -4.91
C LEU A 11 4.06 -14.46 -5.53
N PRO A 12 3.88 -15.50 -4.72
CA PRO A 12 3.41 -16.79 -5.21
C PRO A 12 2.07 -16.61 -5.95
N ARG A 13 1.85 -17.40 -6.99
CA ARG A 13 0.61 -17.34 -7.79
C ARG A 13 -0.15 -18.65 -7.66
N ALA A 14 -1.48 -18.57 -7.65
CA ALA A 14 -2.33 -19.73 -7.86
C ALA A 14 -2.35 -20.08 -9.36
N ASP A 15 -2.50 -21.35 -9.72
CA ASP A 15 -2.62 -21.77 -11.11
C ASP A 15 -3.96 -21.33 -11.71
N PHE A 16 -5.00 -21.26 -10.86
CA PHE A 16 -6.34 -20.73 -11.16
C PHE A 16 -7.01 -20.23 -9.88
N PRO A 17 -7.95 -19.29 -9.95
CA PRO A 17 -8.56 -18.65 -8.76
C PRO A 17 -9.17 -19.61 -7.76
N GLU A 18 -9.85 -20.65 -8.23
CA GLU A 18 -10.54 -21.64 -7.38
C GLU A 18 -9.57 -22.43 -6.51
N GLN A 19 -8.31 -22.58 -6.90
CA GLN A 19 -7.28 -23.23 -6.09
C GLN A 19 -7.14 -22.60 -4.70
N VAL A 20 -7.41 -21.31 -4.61
CA VAL A 20 -7.40 -20.55 -3.34
C VAL A 20 -8.79 -20.13 -2.89
N GLY A 21 -9.84 -20.74 -3.47
CA GLY A 21 -11.23 -20.50 -3.10
C GLY A 21 -11.78 -19.15 -3.54
N VAL A 22 -11.28 -18.59 -4.64
CA VAL A 22 -11.82 -17.41 -5.32
C VAL A 22 -12.53 -17.88 -6.58
N SER A 23 -13.76 -17.44 -6.82
CA SER A 23 -14.53 -17.83 -8.00
C SER A 23 -14.12 -17.01 -9.23
N SER A 24 -13.69 -17.67 -10.29
CA SER A 24 -13.42 -17.02 -11.58
C SER A 24 -14.67 -16.39 -12.17
N LYS A 25 -15.86 -17.01 -11.97
CA LYS A 25 -17.14 -16.42 -12.33
C LYS A 25 -17.41 -15.10 -11.62
N ALA A 26 -17.17 -15.03 -10.30
CA ALA A 26 -17.37 -13.81 -9.54
C ALA A 26 -16.37 -12.70 -9.96
N ILE A 27 -15.15 -13.07 -10.37
CA ILE A 27 -14.20 -12.11 -10.94
C ILE A 27 -14.74 -11.53 -12.25
N SER A 28 -15.24 -12.37 -13.15
CA SER A 28 -15.85 -11.89 -14.41
C SER A 28 -17.03 -10.96 -14.15
N GLU A 29 -17.94 -11.34 -13.24
CA GLU A 29 -19.09 -10.51 -12.87
C GLU A 29 -18.65 -9.16 -12.28
N LEU A 30 -17.57 -9.13 -11.46
CA LEU A 30 -16.99 -7.91 -10.91
C LEU A 30 -16.45 -6.98 -12.02
N LEU A 31 -15.74 -7.54 -12.99
CA LEU A 31 -15.20 -6.75 -14.10
C LEU A 31 -16.32 -6.18 -14.98
N ASP A 32 -17.36 -6.98 -15.25
CA ASP A 32 -18.55 -6.53 -15.97
C ASP A 32 -19.29 -5.42 -15.21
N ASP A 33 -19.35 -5.51 -13.87
CA ASP A 33 -19.95 -4.46 -13.03
C ASP A 33 -19.18 -3.15 -13.11
N PHE A 34 -17.85 -3.18 -13.10
CA PHE A 34 -17.04 -1.98 -13.29
C PHE A 34 -17.32 -1.32 -14.65
N GLU A 35 -17.41 -2.10 -15.73
CA GLU A 35 -17.75 -1.58 -17.05
C GLU A 35 -19.15 -0.96 -17.08
N ARG A 36 -20.15 -1.68 -16.58
CA ARG A 36 -21.52 -1.17 -16.53
C ARG A 36 -21.68 0.09 -15.68
N SER A 37 -20.90 0.20 -14.61
CA SER A 37 -20.94 1.34 -13.69
C SER A 37 -20.10 2.53 -14.17
N GLY A 38 -19.40 2.41 -15.28
CA GLY A 38 -18.51 3.46 -15.79
C GLY A 38 -17.29 3.71 -14.90
N ILE A 39 -16.90 2.71 -14.09
CA ILE A 39 -15.70 2.79 -13.26
C ILE A 39 -14.47 2.51 -14.12
N GLU A 40 -13.58 3.49 -14.22
CA GLU A 40 -12.31 3.32 -14.90
C GLU A 40 -11.34 2.50 -14.04
N LEU A 41 -11.26 1.19 -14.34
CA LEU A 41 -10.33 0.30 -13.69
C LEU A 41 -8.98 0.32 -14.42
N HIS A 42 -7.90 0.70 -13.73
CA HIS A 42 -6.53 0.69 -14.30
C HIS A 42 -5.87 -0.67 -14.12
N SER A 43 -5.98 -1.23 -12.95
CA SER A 43 -5.48 -2.57 -12.62
C SER A 43 -6.22 -3.13 -11.41
N ILE A 44 -6.20 -4.44 -11.29
CA ILE A 44 -6.69 -5.14 -10.10
C ILE A 44 -5.79 -6.35 -9.82
N MET A 45 -5.50 -6.58 -8.56
CA MET A 45 -4.84 -7.79 -8.07
C MET A 45 -5.62 -8.33 -6.88
N ILE A 46 -5.95 -9.61 -6.91
CA ILE A 46 -6.64 -10.31 -5.82
C ILE A 46 -5.67 -11.31 -5.20
N LEU A 47 -5.37 -11.11 -3.92
CA LEU A 47 -4.56 -12.04 -3.12
C LEU A 47 -5.46 -12.81 -2.15
N ARG A 48 -5.21 -14.12 -2.04
CA ARG A 48 -5.80 -14.95 -1.00
C ARG A 48 -4.80 -16.01 -0.54
N HIS A 49 -4.72 -16.21 0.78
CA HIS A 49 -3.77 -17.14 1.41
C HIS A 49 -2.31 -16.94 0.96
N GLY A 50 -1.91 -15.66 0.77
CA GLY A 50 -0.56 -15.31 0.35
C GLY A 50 -0.23 -15.59 -1.13
N LYS A 51 -1.22 -15.97 -1.95
CA LYS A 51 -1.06 -16.21 -3.39
C LYS A 51 -1.90 -15.24 -4.21
N VAL A 52 -1.36 -14.79 -5.33
CA VAL A 52 -2.12 -14.01 -6.32
C VAL A 52 -3.10 -14.98 -7.01
N ALA A 53 -4.39 -14.76 -6.75
CA ALA A 53 -5.48 -15.52 -7.34
C ALA A 53 -5.86 -15.01 -8.73
N PHE A 54 -5.79 -13.70 -8.93
CA PHE A 54 -6.09 -13.02 -10.19
C PHE A 54 -5.36 -11.69 -10.27
N GLU A 55 -5.02 -11.29 -11.49
CA GLU A 55 -4.35 -10.02 -11.75
C GLU A 55 -4.58 -9.62 -13.20
N THR A 56 -4.93 -8.34 -13.43
CA THR A 56 -5.08 -7.78 -14.77
C THR A 56 -4.81 -6.28 -14.79
N TRP A 57 -4.47 -5.78 -15.98
CA TRP A 57 -4.33 -4.37 -16.30
C TRP A 57 -5.20 -4.04 -17.51
N ARG A 58 -5.64 -2.80 -17.60
CA ARG A 58 -6.32 -2.26 -18.79
C ARG A 58 -5.42 -1.25 -19.48
N ASP A 59 -5.41 -1.25 -20.80
CA ASP A 59 -4.68 -0.27 -21.59
C ASP A 59 -5.05 1.16 -21.16
N PRO A 60 -4.06 2.08 -21.05
CA PRO A 60 -2.63 1.93 -21.38
C PRO A 60 -1.75 1.40 -20.22
N TYR A 61 -2.33 0.88 -19.15
CA TYR A 61 -1.61 0.43 -17.95
C TYR A 61 -1.05 -1.00 -18.13
N ALA A 62 0.10 -1.24 -17.51
CA ALA A 62 0.80 -2.52 -17.53
C ALA A 62 1.58 -2.71 -16.21
N PRO A 63 2.06 -3.94 -15.88
CA PRO A 63 2.76 -4.23 -14.63
C PRO A 63 4.01 -3.39 -14.37
N ASP A 64 4.68 -2.96 -15.42
CA ASP A 64 5.94 -2.21 -15.39
C ASP A 64 5.77 -0.70 -15.65
N ILE A 65 4.54 -0.24 -15.85
CA ILE A 65 4.23 1.18 -16.02
C ILE A 65 3.96 1.79 -14.63
N PRO A 66 4.73 2.84 -14.22
CA PRO A 66 4.47 3.55 -12.98
C PRO A 66 3.05 4.10 -12.94
N HIS A 67 2.39 3.92 -11.79
CA HIS A 67 1.01 4.34 -11.57
C HIS A 67 0.91 5.26 -10.37
N THR A 68 0.11 6.32 -10.48
CA THR A 68 -0.14 7.25 -9.38
C THR A 68 -1.01 6.58 -8.33
N MET A 69 -0.48 6.44 -7.13
CA MET A 69 -1.15 5.74 -6.02
C MET A 69 -2.00 6.65 -5.14
N TYR A 70 -1.97 7.98 -5.35
CA TYR A 70 -2.69 8.96 -4.54
C TYR A 70 -2.51 8.68 -3.04
N SER A 71 -3.61 8.66 -2.27
CA SER A 71 -3.57 8.45 -0.81
C SER A 71 -3.19 7.04 -0.36
N VAL A 72 -3.13 6.05 -1.25
CA VAL A 72 -2.55 4.74 -0.92
C VAL A 72 -1.06 4.88 -0.52
N SER A 73 -0.39 5.93 -1.00
CA SER A 73 0.98 6.29 -0.58
C SER A 73 1.10 6.45 0.95
N LYS A 74 0.03 6.87 1.65
CA LYS A 74 0.02 6.99 3.12
C LYS A 74 0.17 5.63 3.80
N SER A 75 -0.37 4.56 3.23
CA SER A 75 -0.20 3.19 3.73
C SER A 75 1.27 2.76 3.66
N PHE A 76 1.98 3.12 2.59
CA PHE A 76 3.42 2.88 2.48
C PHE A 76 4.22 3.69 3.50
N THR A 77 3.83 4.96 3.71
CA THR A 77 4.44 5.80 4.75
C THR A 77 4.24 5.18 6.13
N SER A 78 3.02 4.71 6.46
CA SER A 78 2.74 4.02 7.73
C SER A 78 3.61 2.78 7.93
N ILE A 79 3.81 1.97 6.89
CA ILE A 79 4.70 0.81 6.93
C ILE A 79 6.16 1.24 7.15
N ALA A 80 6.61 2.31 6.48
CA ALA A 80 7.95 2.84 6.67
C ALA A 80 8.20 3.33 8.11
N ILE A 81 7.20 3.98 8.72
CA ILE A 81 7.22 4.34 10.13
C ILE A 81 7.32 3.10 11.02
N GLY A 82 6.59 2.03 10.70
CA GLY A 82 6.69 0.76 11.40
C GLY A 82 8.10 0.17 11.39
N PHE A 83 8.81 0.23 10.25
CA PHE A 83 10.21 -0.17 10.18
C PHE A 83 11.12 0.73 11.03
N ALA A 84 10.90 2.05 11.04
CA ALA A 84 11.67 2.96 11.87
C ALA A 84 11.47 2.70 13.39
N ILE A 85 10.27 2.29 13.80
CA ILE A 85 9.98 1.85 15.17
C ILE A 85 10.72 0.55 15.48
N ASP A 86 10.69 -0.44 14.59
CA ASP A 86 11.36 -1.73 14.75
C ASP A 86 12.89 -1.57 14.84
N GLU A 87 13.45 -0.61 14.11
CA GLU A 87 14.88 -0.23 14.18
C GLU A 87 15.23 0.64 15.40
N GLY A 88 14.25 1.01 16.23
CA GLY A 88 14.44 1.81 17.44
C GLY A 88 14.75 3.30 17.17
N LEU A 89 14.45 3.80 15.98
CA LEU A 89 14.69 5.20 15.60
C LEU A 89 13.63 6.15 16.17
N LEU A 90 12.41 5.64 16.41
CA LEU A 90 11.30 6.37 17.02
C LEU A 90 10.33 5.40 17.71
N THR A 91 9.34 5.94 18.41
CA THR A 91 8.26 5.20 19.06
C THR A 91 6.92 5.83 18.71
N LEU A 92 5.81 5.15 19.01
CA LEU A 92 4.47 5.71 18.85
C LEU A 92 4.24 6.97 19.71
N ASP A 93 5.00 7.14 20.80
CA ASP A 93 4.93 8.31 21.68
C ASP A 93 5.88 9.44 21.26
N THR A 94 6.68 9.23 20.19
CA THR A 94 7.59 10.26 19.67
C THR A 94 6.75 11.43 19.14
N LYS A 95 7.03 12.63 19.62
CA LYS A 95 6.30 13.82 19.18
C LYS A 95 6.74 14.23 17.78
N VAL A 96 5.78 14.49 16.91
CA VAL A 96 6.05 14.88 15.51
C VAL A 96 6.86 16.18 15.46
N ILE A 97 6.59 17.12 16.36
CA ILE A 97 7.28 18.41 16.40
C ILE A 97 8.77 18.30 16.83
N ASP A 98 9.14 17.23 17.52
CA ASP A 98 10.54 16.97 17.90
C ASP A 98 11.34 16.37 16.72
N ILE A 99 10.64 15.71 15.78
CA ILE A 99 11.24 15.24 14.52
C ILE A 99 11.47 16.40 13.55
N PHE A 100 10.58 17.40 13.57
CA PHE A 100 10.56 18.54 12.66
C PHE A 100 10.59 19.87 13.43
N PRO A 101 11.64 20.17 14.22
CA PRO A 101 11.68 21.35 15.07
C PRO A 101 11.61 22.67 14.30
N GLU A 102 12.05 22.69 13.04
CA GLU A 102 11.98 23.85 12.14
C GLU A 102 10.57 24.27 11.77
N TYR A 103 9.60 23.37 11.91
CA TYR A 103 8.17 23.67 11.66
C TYR A 103 7.44 24.09 12.94
N ARG A 104 8.14 24.22 14.07
CA ARG A 104 7.51 24.68 15.32
C ARG A 104 7.01 26.13 15.15
N PRO A 105 5.71 26.39 15.35
CA PRO A 105 5.16 27.73 15.15
C PRO A 105 5.66 28.67 16.25
N GLN A 106 5.71 29.98 15.93
CA GLN A 106 6.08 31.02 16.92
C GLN A 106 5.04 31.12 18.05
N LYS A 107 3.75 30.88 17.73
CA LYS A 107 2.70 30.85 18.71
C LYS A 107 2.50 29.41 19.19
N TYR A 108 2.53 29.24 20.51
CA TYR A 108 2.28 27.94 21.14
C TYR A 108 0.94 27.33 20.70
N ASP A 109 0.97 26.06 20.32
CA ASP A 109 -0.21 25.25 19.96
C ASP A 109 -0.17 23.94 20.76
N GLU A 110 -1.08 23.80 21.71
CA GLU A 110 -1.16 22.63 22.59
C GLU A 110 -1.44 21.34 21.82
N ASN A 111 -2.25 21.40 20.76
CA ASN A 111 -2.57 20.22 19.96
C ASN A 111 -1.34 19.72 19.19
N LEU A 112 -0.58 20.66 18.61
CA LEU A 112 0.66 20.33 17.92
C LEU A 112 1.70 19.73 18.88
N GLU A 113 1.81 20.28 20.11
CA GLU A 113 2.73 19.77 21.13
C GLU A 113 2.36 18.38 21.66
N LYS A 114 1.10 17.95 21.48
CA LYS A 114 0.61 16.62 21.87
C LYS A 114 0.61 15.62 20.73
N LEU A 115 0.83 16.07 19.49
CA LEU A 115 0.77 15.22 18.32
C LEU A 115 1.94 14.23 18.32
N THR A 116 1.64 12.94 18.31
CA THR A 116 2.61 11.85 18.23
C THR A 116 2.52 11.10 16.90
N VAL A 117 3.49 10.25 16.68
CA VAL A 117 3.56 9.35 15.51
C VAL A 117 2.36 8.41 15.45
#